data_aafcd8acfb7138c677be56cf5f94e462
#
_entry.id   aafcd8acfb7138c677be56cf5f94e462
#
_cell.length_a   1.000
_cell.length_b   1.000
_cell.length_c   1.000
_cell.angle_alpha   90.00
_cell.angle_beta   90.00
_cell.angle_gamma   90.00
#
_symmetry.space_group_name_H-M   'P 1'
#
loop_
_entity.id
_entity.type
_entity.pdbx_description
1 polymer ?
#
loop_
_entity_poly.entity_id
_entity_poly.type
_entity_poly.pdbx_seq_one_letter_code
_entity_poly.pdbx_strand_id
1 'polypeptide(L)' 'MKKCYYFVAKYVKKGITRTCTGTQKTIDGYFDFVSAGNFIAQKHNVDSKGVIVTFWSEINSVMLDKYRKTLGE' A
#
# COMPACT_ATOMS: atom_id res chain seq x y z
N MET A 1 15.25 -7.65 9.89
CA MET A 1 15.47 -7.99 8.47
C MET A 1 14.58 -7.11 7.59
N LYS A 2 15.17 -6.45 6.59
CA LYS A 2 14.40 -5.59 5.68
C LYS A 2 13.63 -6.42 4.66
N LYS A 3 12.36 -6.15 4.51
CA LYS A 3 11.51 -6.77 3.50
C LYS A 3 10.70 -5.72 2.77
N CYS A 4 10.36 -6.00 1.53
CA CYS A 4 9.54 -5.13 0.69
C CYS A 4 8.25 -5.85 0.37
N TYR A 5 7.15 -5.11 0.40
CA TYR A 5 5.83 -5.65 0.13
C TYR A 5 5.10 -4.80 -0.91
N TYR A 6 4.35 -5.47 -1.75
CA TYR A 6 3.36 -4.89 -2.62
C TYR A 6 1.98 -5.16 -2.02
N PHE A 7 1.09 -4.20 -2.05
CA PHE A 7 -0.24 -4.41 -1.52
C PHE A 7 -1.31 -3.74 -2.38
N VAL A 8 -2.53 -4.26 -2.27
CA VAL A 8 -3.72 -3.73 -2.91
C VAL A 8 -4.69 -3.33 -1.81
N ALA A 9 -5.26 -2.15 -1.93
CA ALA A 9 -6.22 -1.62 -0.95
C ALA A 9 -7.44 -1.06 -1.65
N LYS A 10 -8.54 -1.03 -0.92
CA LYS A 10 -9.79 -0.37 -1.35
C LYS A 10 -10.12 0.74 -0.39
N TYR A 11 -10.67 1.82 -0.92
CA TYR A 11 -11.14 2.94 -0.11
C TYR A 11 -12.40 3.53 -0.75
N VAL A 12 -13.20 4.20 0.08
CA VAL A 12 -14.41 4.88 -0.38
C VAL A 12 -14.17 6.38 -0.34
N LYS A 13 -14.45 7.06 -1.43
CA LYS A 13 -14.39 8.51 -1.53
C LYS A 13 -15.61 9.02 -2.25
N LYS A 14 -16.35 9.93 -1.63
CA LYS A 14 -17.60 10.49 -2.18
C LYS A 14 -18.61 9.42 -2.59
N GLY A 15 -18.71 8.36 -1.77
CA GLY A 15 -19.63 7.25 -2.02
C GLY A 15 -19.19 6.26 -3.09
N ILE A 16 -17.99 6.43 -3.65
CA ILE A 16 -17.45 5.55 -4.70
C ILE A 16 -16.31 4.72 -4.12
N THR A 17 -16.40 3.40 -4.27
CA THR A 17 -15.32 2.48 -3.90
C THR A 17 -14.25 2.47 -4.98
N ARG A 18 -13.01 2.71 -4.59
CA ARG A 18 -11.87 2.71 -5.50
C ARG A 18 -10.85 1.68 -5.04
N THR A 19 -10.12 1.10 -5.98
CA THR A 19 -9.02 0.18 -5.72
C THR A 19 -7.72 0.88 -6.06
N CYS A 20 -6.73 0.71 -5.20
CA CYS A 20 -5.40 1.29 -5.42
C CYS A 20 -4.32 0.31 -4.98
N THR A 21 -3.10 0.59 -5.36
CA THR A 21 -1.93 -0.23 -5.03
C THR A 21 -0.88 0.61 -4.35
N GLY A 22 -0.02 -0.04 -3.59
CA GLY A 22 1.09 0.62 -2.93
C GLY A 22 2.21 -0.36 -2.63
N THR A 23 3.30 0.17 -2.11
CA THR A 23 4.46 -0.60 -1.70
C THR A 23 4.88 -0.19 -0.30
N GLN A 24 5.48 -1.13 0.44
CA GLN A 24 5.95 -0.87 1.80
C GLN A 24 7.30 -1.53 2.01
N LYS A 25 8.21 -0.82 2.66
CA LYS A 25 9.47 -1.38 3.15
C LYS A 25 9.38 -1.50 4.66
N THR A 26 9.72 -2.67 5.19
CA THR A 26 9.69 -2.93 6.63
C THR A 26 11.07 -3.28 7.14
N ILE A 27 11.37 -2.91 8.38
CA ILE A 27 12.63 -3.21 9.03
C ILE A 27 12.56 -4.54 9.78
N ASP A 28 11.41 -4.84 10.36
CA ASP A 28 11.17 -6.03 11.19
C ASP A 28 10.80 -7.26 10.38
N GLY A 29 10.56 -7.12 9.09
CA GLY A 29 10.21 -8.22 8.21
C GLY A 29 8.72 -8.55 8.15
N TYR A 30 7.87 -7.75 8.78
CA TYR A 30 6.42 -7.98 8.81
C TYR A 30 5.68 -6.86 8.07
N PHE A 31 4.63 -7.24 7.35
CA PHE A 31 3.76 -6.26 6.71
C PHE A 31 2.94 -5.53 7.78
N ASP A 32 2.94 -4.19 7.71
CA ASP A 32 2.22 -3.35 8.67
C ASP A 32 0.95 -2.80 8.01
N PHE A 33 -0.19 -3.39 8.35
CA PHE A 33 -1.50 -2.99 7.83
C PHE A 33 -1.85 -1.55 8.20
N VAL A 34 -1.50 -1.11 9.40
CA VAL A 34 -1.83 0.24 9.87
C VAL A 34 -1.07 1.28 9.05
N SER A 35 0.22 1.09 8.87
CA SER A 35 1.03 2.01 8.06
C SER A 35 0.59 2.02 6.61
N ALA A 36 0.24 0.86 6.04
CA ALA A 36 -0.27 0.77 4.68
C ALA A 36 -1.59 1.52 4.52
N GLY A 37 -2.52 1.35 5.45
CA GLY A 37 -3.79 2.06 5.44
C GLY A 37 -3.62 3.57 5.56
N ASN A 38 -2.74 4.01 6.45
CA ASN A 38 -2.44 5.44 6.62
C ASN A 38 -1.80 6.04 5.37
N PHE A 39 -0.90 5.30 4.72
CA PHE A 39 -0.29 5.75 3.48
C PHE A 39 -1.34 6.01 2.39
N ILE A 40 -2.26 5.07 2.21
CA ILE A 40 -3.34 5.22 1.22
C ILE A 40 -4.28 6.36 1.61
N ALA A 41 -4.63 6.45 2.88
CA ALA A 41 -5.51 7.52 3.38
C ALA A 41 -4.93 8.91 3.10
N GLN A 42 -3.65 9.10 3.36
CA GLN A 42 -2.98 10.37 3.11
C GLN A 42 -2.87 10.67 1.62
N LYS A 43 -2.51 9.66 0.82
CA LYS A 43 -2.35 9.82 -0.62
C LYS A 43 -3.65 10.26 -1.31
N HIS A 44 -4.78 9.73 -0.86
CA HIS A 44 -6.08 9.98 -1.47
C HIS A 44 -6.97 10.93 -0.67
N ASN A 45 -6.46 11.44 0.45
CA ASN A 45 -7.17 12.37 1.32
C ASN A 45 -8.53 11.80 1.79
N VAL A 46 -8.47 10.61 2.35
CA VAL A 46 -9.63 9.92 2.94
C VAL A 46 -9.30 9.49 4.36
N ASP A 47 -10.33 9.11 5.14
CA ASP A 47 -10.15 8.60 6.49
C ASP A 47 -9.52 7.20 6.43
N SER A 48 -8.48 6.98 7.24
CA SER A 48 -7.80 5.69 7.31
C SER A 48 -8.73 4.54 7.73
N LYS A 49 -9.79 4.83 8.47
CA LYS A 49 -10.79 3.83 8.85
C LYS A 49 -11.58 3.28 7.67
N GLY A 50 -11.65 4.04 6.57
CA GLY A 50 -12.30 3.62 5.34
C GLY A 50 -11.39 2.91 4.35
N VAL A 51 -10.15 2.64 4.72
CA VAL A 51 -9.18 1.95 3.85
C VAL A 51 -9.03 0.50 4.30
N ILE A 52 -9.18 -0.42 3.36
CA ILE A 52 -9.07 -1.86 3.62
C ILE A 52 -8.01 -2.44 2.70
N VAL A 53 -6.97 -3.05 3.28
CA VAL A 53 -5.97 -3.79 2.52
C VAL A 53 -6.56 -5.17 2.18
N THR A 54 -6.68 -5.47 0.90
CA THR A 54 -7.31 -6.70 0.42
C THR A 54 -6.32 -7.77 0.01
N PHE A 55 -5.07 -7.38 -0.29
CA PHE A 55 -4.02 -8.30 -0.71
C PHE A 55 -2.66 -7.69 -0.40
N TRP A 56 -1.70 -8.53 -0.05
CA TRP A 56 -0.30 -8.12 0.09
C TRP A 56 0.60 -9.31 -0.21
N SER A 57 1.80 -9.02 -0.71
CA SER A 57 2.78 -10.03 -1.05
C SER A 57 4.18 -9.48 -0.90
N GLU A 58 5.10 -10.30 -0.43
CA GLU A 58 6.51 -9.95 -0.36
C GLU A 58 7.11 -9.90 -1.76
N ILE A 59 7.91 -8.87 -2.03
CA ILE A 59 8.65 -8.72 -3.28
C ILE A 59 10.09 -8.34 -2.95
N ASN A 60 11.03 -8.60 -3.87
CA ASN A 60 12.40 -8.19 -3.66
C ASN A 60 12.58 -6.69 -4.01
N SER A 61 13.70 -6.09 -3.56
CA SER A 61 13.94 -4.66 -3.73
C SER A 61 14.03 -4.22 -5.19
N VAL A 62 14.54 -5.10 -6.06
CA VAL A 62 14.61 -4.81 -7.50
C VAL A 62 13.21 -4.71 -8.11
N MET A 63 12.33 -5.64 -7.75
CA MET A 63 10.93 -5.62 -8.18
C MET A 63 10.21 -4.38 -7.66
N LEU A 64 10.50 -3.98 -6.42
CA LEU A 64 9.93 -2.77 -5.83
C LEU A 64 10.23 -1.53 -6.68
N ASP A 65 11.49 -1.37 -7.09
CA ASP A 65 11.91 -0.21 -7.89
C ASP A 65 11.21 -0.20 -9.25
N LYS A 66 11.06 -1.36 -9.88
CA LYS A 66 10.32 -1.48 -11.13
C LYS A 66 8.85 -1.09 -10.96
N TYR A 67 8.22 -1.56 -9.89
CA TYR A 67 6.82 -1.21 -9.60
C TYR A 67 6.65 0.29 -9.40
N ARG A 68 7.55 0.92 -8.66
CA ARG A 68 7.49 2.37 -8.43
C ARG A 68 7.57 3.16 -9.71
N LYS A 69 8.44 2.77 -10.63
CA LYS A 69 8.54 3.41 -11.95
C LYS A 69 7.25 3.25 -12.75
N THR A 70 6.69 2.04 -12.76
CA THR A 70 5.46 1.73 -13.48
C THR A 70 4.27 2.51 -12.92
N LEU A 71 4.20 2.67 -11.59
CA LEU A 71 3.10 3.36 -10.91
C LEU A 71 3.29 4.88 -10.85
N GLY A 72 4.42 5.40 -11.30
CA GLY A 72 4.70 6.82 -11.24
C GLY A 72 5.05 7.34 -9.84
N GLU A 73 5.50 6.48 -8.97
CA GLU A 73 5.93 6.84 -7.60
C GLU A 73 7.36 7.35 -7.55
#